data_a80e3c8419079693d450148ce81faacb
#
_entry.id   a80e3c8419079693d450148ce81faacb
#
_cell.length_a   1.000
_cell.length_b   1.000
_cell.length_c   1.000
_cell.angle_alpha   90.00
_cell.angle_beta   90.00
_cell.angle_gamma   90.00
#
_symmetry.space_group_name_H-M   'P 1'
#
loop_
_entity.id
_entity.type
_entity.pdbx_description
1 polymer ?
#
loop_
_entity_poly.entity_id
_entity_poly.type
_entity_poly.pdbx_seq_one_letter_code
_entity_poly.pdbx_strand_id
1 'polypeptide(L)'
;EGDVSLVISQNGKPIREYKNTPASEGRTPDQGMRAPRGRSAGNKALESTKGMHRFVWDMRVDGPEDENGKKTRGPLAVPGSYSASLQVGDWTAEQPIDLLIDPLVEAEGIGIDDLIAQHEFNWKMAELSAEARALTSKVKALLENVPSEAEIKEKGNRDRRRRLPDVSNSPTDELNYVLSQLETDNSDSYPPPMLLSQIGYLGS
;
A
#
# COMPACT_ATOMS: atom_id res chain seq x y z
N GLU A 1 -4.96 10.42 -29.53
CA GLU A 1 -4.99 9.93 -28.14
C GLU A 1 -3.77 9.05 -27.97
N GLY A 2 -2.77 9.54 -27.26
CA GLY A 2 -1.51 8.84 -27.04
C GLY A 2 -1.32 8.52 -25.56
N ASP A 3 -0.37 7.66 -25.28
CA ASP A 3 0.02 7.37 -23.91
C ASP A 3 0.58 8.65 -23.27
N VAL A 4 0.05 9.00 -22.10
CA VAL A 4 0.49 10.15 -21.32
C VAL A 4 1.08 9.64 -20.01
N SER A 5 2.30 10.02 -19.72
CA SER A 5 2.93 9.74 -18.43
C SER A 5 3.56 11.00 -17.84
N LEU A 6 3.45 11.13 -16.52
CA LEU A 6 4.08 12.18 -15.74
C LEU A 6 4.97 11.53 -14.68
N VAL A 7 6.25 11.83 -14.73
CA VAL A 7 7.24 11.30 -13.79
C VAL A 7 7.78 12.44 -12.94
N ILE A 8 7.70 12.30 -11.64
CA ILE A 8 8.38 13.20 -10.70
C ILE A 8 9.69 12.54 -10.30
N SER A 9 10.78 13.27 -10.42
CA SER A 9 12.13 12.78 -10.14
C SER A 9 12.84 13.68 -9.14
N GLN A 10 13.73 13.10 -8.36
CA GLN A 10 14.67 13.82 -7.49
C GLN A 10 16.08 13.31 -7.77
N ASN A 11 17.02 14.19 -8.02
CA ASN A 11 18.40 13.85 -8.38
C ASN A 11 18.50 12.82 -9.53
N GLY A 12 17.62 12.93 -10.52
CA GLY A 12 17.55 12.03 -11.67
C GLY A 12 16.93 10.65 -11.39
N LYS A 13 16.48 10.39 -10.15
CA LYS A 13 15.76 9.15 -9.80
C LYS A 13 14.26 9.39 -9.81
N PRO A 14 13.47 8.58 -10.51
CA PRO A 14 12.01 8.66 -10.46
C PRO A 14 11.51 8.28 -9.06
N ILE A 15 10.71 9.15 -8.46
CA ILE A 15 10.11 8.96 -7.13
C ILE A 15 8.61 8.71 -7.20
N ARG A 16 7.98 9.15 -8.29
CA ARG A 16 6.54 8.96 -8.51
C ARG A 16 6.22 8.96 -9.99
N GLU A 17 5.40 8.03 -10.43
CA GLU A 17 4.94 7.93 -11.81
C GLU A 17 3.41 7.92 -11.86
N TYR A 18 2.86 8.69 -12.82
CA TYR A 18 1.44 8.74 -13.13
C TYR A 18 1.24 8.44 -14.61
N LYS A 19 0.22 7.65 -14.93
CA LYS A 19 -0.13 7.27 -16.32
C LYS A 19 -1.60 7.57 -16.58
N ASN A 20 -1.93 7.80 -17.85
CA ASN A 20 -3.30 7.69 -18.27
C ASN A 20 -3.66 6.20 -18.25
N THR A 21 -4.43 5.77 -17.29
CA THR A 21 -5.05 4.45 -17.38
C THR A 21 -6.19 4.60 -18.38
N PRO A 22 -6.24 3.81 -19.47
CA PRO A 22 -7.45 3.79 -20.28
C PRO A 22 -8.60 3.50 -19.33
N ALA A 23 -9.68 4.28 -19.44
CA ALA A 23 -10.85 4.12 -18.60
C ALA A 23 -11.22 2.65 -18.66
N SER A 24 -11.09 1.92 -17.54
CA SER A 24 -11.60 0.57 -17.44
C SER A 24 -13.09 0.67 -17.71
N GLU A 25 -13.51 0.21 -18.87
CA GLU A 25 -14.90 0.06 -19.22
C GLU A 25 -15.58 -0.72 -18.10
N GLY A 26 -16.38 -0.05 -17.27
CA GLY A 26 -17.17 -0.76 -16.29
C GLY A 26 -17.43 -0.13 -14.95
N ARG A 27 -17.20 1.17 -14.74
CA ARG A 27 -17.83 1.87 -13.61
C ARG A 27 -18.72 2.98 -14.15
N THR A 28 -19.96 2.61 -14.46
CA THR A 28 -21.07 3.56 -14.45
C THR A 28 -21.07 4.25 -13.08
N PRO A 29 -21.16 5.57 -12.99
CA PRO A 29 -21.38 6.24 -11.72
C PRO A 29 -22.79 5.84 -11.26
N ASP A 30 -22.84 4.81 -10.40
CA ASP A 30 -24.09 4.44 -9.75
C ASP A 30 -24.45 5.56 -8.78
N GLN A 31 -25.66 6.03 -9.02
CA GLN A 31 -26.28 7.14 -8.31
C GLN A 31 -26.42 6.77 -6.83
N GLY A 32 -25.86 7.59 -5.96
CA GLY A 32 -26.45 7.75 -4.63
C GLY A 32 -25.67 7.29 -3.41
N MET A 33 -24.43 6.83 -3.50
CA MET A 33 -23.63 6.62 -2.28
C MET A 33 -22.56 7.71 -2.17
N ARG A 34 -22.71 8.56 -1.15
CA ARG A 34 -21.66 9.48 -0.72
C ARG A 34 -20.36 8.69 -0.55
N ALA A 35 -19.39 8.97 -1.42
CA ALA A 35 -18.04 8.43 -1.25
C ALA A 35 -17.55 8.72 0.18
N PRO A 36 -16.99 7.75 0.91
CA PRO A 36 -16.45 7.99 2.24
C PRO A 36 -15.39 9.09 2.14
N ARG A 37 -15.61 10.19 2.84
CA ARG A 37 -14.61 11.26 2.95
C ARG A 37 -13.35 10.64 3.54
N GLY A 38 -12.28 10.48 2.73
CA GLY A 38 -10.98 10.07 3.21
C GLY A 38 -10.23 8.98 2.42
N ARG A 39 -10.82 8.36 1.40
CA ARG A 39 -10.16 7.28 0.63
C ARG A 39 -10.08 7.55 -0.86
N SER A 40 -9.54 8.69 -1.27
CA SER A 40 -9.31 8.95 -2.69
C SER A 40 -8.00 9.69 -2.93
N ALA A 41 -6.90 9.15 -2.43
CA ALA A 41 -5.56 9.47 -2.89
C ALA A 41 -4.93 8.23 -3.54
N GLY A 42 -5.74 7.44 -4.26
CA GLY A 42 -5.22 6.52 -5.26
C GLY A 42 -4.61 7.32 -6.41
N ASN A 43 -3.63 6.77 -7.11
CA ASN A 43 -3.03 7.37 -8.29
C ASN A 43 -4.14 7.96 -9.17
N LYS A 44 -4.27 9.28 -9.18
CA LYS A 44 -5.22 9.95 -10.05
C LYS A 44 -4.72 9.74 -11.48
N ALA A 45 -5.51 9.06 -12.30
CA ALA A 45 -5.17 8.88 -13.71
C ALA A 45 -5.02 10.25 -14.38
N LEU A 46 -4.05 10.35 -15.29
CA LEU A 46 -3.90 11.54 -16.11
C LEU A 46 -5.00 11.59 -17.17
N GLU A 47 -5.54 12.77 -17.41
CA GLU A 47 -6.47 12.97 -18.51
C GLU A 47 -5.68 13.13 -19.81
N SER A 48 -6.06 12.38 -20.85
CA SER A 48 -5.43 12.41 -22.17
C SER A 48 -6.28 13.05 -23.26
N THR A 49 -7.39 13.70 -22.88
CA THR A 49 -8.26 14.41 -23.82
C THR A 49 -7.60 15.69 -24.30
N LYS A 50 -8.01 16.18 -25.48
CA LYS A 50 -7.49 17.43 -26.03
C LYS A 50 -7.95 18.62 -25.19
N GLY A 51 -7.01 19.43 -24.70
CA GLY A 51 -7.32 20.61 -23.91
C GLY A 51 -6.27 20.91 -22.84
N MET A 52 -6.63 21.84 -21.94
CA MET A 52 -5.81 22.17 -20.78
C MET A 52 -6.26 21.33 -19.58
N HIS A 53 -5.32 20.65 -18.94
CA HIS A 53 -5.58 19.81 -17.77
C HIS A 53 -4.79 20.32 -16.58
N ARG A 54 -5.40 20.22 -15.40
CA ARG A 54 -4.74 20.51 -14.13
C ARG A 54 -4.47 19.21 -13.39
N PHE A 55 -3.20 18.95 -13.14
CA PHE A 55 -2.76 17.86 -12.26
C PHE A 55 -2.27 18.44 -10.93
N VAL A 56 -2.55 17.74 -9.82
CA VAL A 56 -2.09 18.13 -8.48
C VAL A 56 -1.35 16.94 -7.91
N TRP A 57 -0.06 17.10 -7.69
CA TRP A 57 0.78 16.13 -6.97
C TRP A 57 0.47 16.22 -5.47
N ASP A 58 0.28 15.08 -4.82
CA ASP A 58 0.04 14.97 -3.37
C ASP A 58 1.32 15.05 -2.54
N MET A 59 2.43 15.45 -3.15
CA MET A 59 3.77 15.56 -2.55
C MET A 59 4.23 14.27 -1.87
N ARG A 60 3.79 13.11 -2.35
CA ARG A 60 4.23 11.81 -1.85
C ARG A 60 5.07 11.08 -2.87
N VAL A 61 6.00 10.28 -2.35
CA VAL A 61 6.78 9.34 -3.15
C VAL A 61 6.01 8.02 -3.32
N ASP A 62 6.43 7.19 -4.25
CA ASP A 62 5.96 5.80 -4.32
C ASP A 62 6.49 5.03 -3.12
N GLY A 63 5.64 4.26 -2.48
CA GLY A 63 6.04 3.35 -1.41
C GLY A 63 6.49 1.98 -1.94
N PRO A 64 6.80 1.02 -1.04
CA PRO A 64 7.15 -0.33 -1.41
C PRO A 64 6.06 -1.00 -2.27
N GLU A 65 6.46 -1.95 -3.10
CA GLU A 65 5.54 -2.72 -3.91
C GLU A 65 4.74 -3.72 -3.05
N ASP A 66 3.48 -3.90 -3.38
CA ASP A 66 2.65 -4.94 -2.81
C ASP A 66 2.91 -6.29 -3.52
N GLU A 67 2.24 -7.34 -3.08
CA GLU A 67 2.37 -8.70 -3.65
C GLU A 67 2.04 -8.81 -5.14
N ASN A 68 1.30 -7.83 -5.66
CA ASN A 68 0.91 -7.76 -7.06
C ASN A 68 1.88 -6.90 -7.89
N GLY A 69 3.01 -6.46 -7.29
CA GLY A 69 3.96 -5.55 -7.91
C GLY A 69 3.45 -4.12 -8.06
N LYS A 70 2.36 -3.78 -7.36
CA LYS A 70 1.80 -2.43 -7.38
C LYS A 70 2.43 -1.60 -6.28
N LYS A 71 2.95 -0.44 -6.64
CA LYS A 71 3.50 0.52 -5.69
C LYS A 71 2.43 1.03 -4.73
N THR A 72 2.72 0.98 -3.45
CA THR A 72 1.85 1.50 -2.40
C THR A 72 2.06 3.01 -2.24
N ARG A 73 1.28 3.62 -1.35
CA ARG A 73 1.46 5.04 -1.02
C ARG A 73 2.63 5.20 -0.06
N GLY A 74 3.66 5.92 -0.49
CA GLY A 74 4.82 6.23 0.32
C GLY A 74 4.66 7.48 1.19
N PRO A 75 5.73 7.86 1.93
CA PRO A 75 5.76 9.05 2.76
C PRO A 75 5.72 10.34 1.95
N LEU A 76 5.59 11.48 2.64
CA LEU A 76 5.74 12.80 2.03
C LEU A 76 7.18 12.98 1.52
N ALA A 77 7.30 13.65 0.39
CA ALA A 77 8.58 14.07 -0.15
C ALA A 77 9.22 15.14 0.76
N VAL A 78 10.53 15.09 0.89
CA VAL A 78 11.29 16.06 1.69
C VAL A 78 11.43 17.36 0.91
N PRO A 79 11.42 18.55 1.54
CA PRO A 79 11.72 19.80 0.87
C PRO A 79 13.04 19.74 0.08
N GLY A 80 13.05 20.27 -1.15
CA GLY A 80 14.18 20.22 -2.06
C GLY A 80 13.77 20.39 -3.52
N SER A 81 14.75 20.25 -4.43
CA SER A 81 14.53 20.40 -5.86
C SER A 81 14.14 19.07 -6.51
N TYR A 82 13.12 19.12 -7.31
CA TYR A 82 12.54 18.02 -8.08
C TYR A 82 12.41 18.40 -9.54
N SER A 83 12.14 17.44 -10.40
CA SER A 83 11.74 17.69 -11.78
C SER A 83 10.47 16.92 -12.11
N ALA A 84 9.62 17.52 -12.92
CA ALA A 84 8.44 16.89 -13.51
C ALA A 84 8.67 16.70 -15.00
N SER A 85 8.71 15.46 -15.45
CA SER A 85 8.84 15.10 -16.86
C SER A 85 7.49 14.59 -17.37
N LEU A 86 6.91 15.30 -18.32
CA LEU A 86 5.66 14.91 -19.00
C LEU A 86 6.01 14.33 -20.36
N GLN A 87 5.54 13.14 -20.62
CA GLN A 87 5.65 12.46 -21.92
C GLN A 87 4.26 12.25 -22.52
N VAL A 88 4.13 12.59 -23.80
CA VAL A 88 2.91 12.41 -24.59
C VAL A 88 3.31 11.77 -25.93
N GLY A 89 3.14 10.46 -26.05
CA GLY A 89 3.68 9.72 -27.19
C GLY A 89 5.20 9.91 -27.29
N ASP A 90 5.67 10.45 -28.42
CA ASP A 90 7.11 10.72 -28.66
C ASP A 90 7.59 12.08 -28.15
N TRP A 91 6.67 12.93 -27.66
CA TRP A 91 7.02 14.26 -27.15
C TRP A 91 7.27 14.20 -25.65
N THR A 92 8.34 14.90 -25.22
CA THR A 92 8.70 14.99 -23.79
C THR A 92 9.05 16.43 -23.42
N ALA A 93 8.60 16.87 -22.26
CA ALA A 93 9.01 18.13 -21.65
C ALA A 93 9.30 17.93 -20.17
N GLU A 94 10.30 18.66 -19.68
CA GLU A 94 10.70 18.63 -18.27
C GLU A 94 10.65 20.02 -17.66
N GLN A 95 10.20 20.12 -16.42
CA GLN A 95 10.14 21.38 -15.67
C GLN A 95 10.66 21.14 -14.24
N PRO A 96 11.48 22.06 -13.70
CA PRO A 96 11.91 21.99 -12.31
C PRO A 96 10.75 22.35 -11.37
N ILE A 97 10.77 21.74 -10.19
CA ILE A 97 9.84 21.99 -9.09
C ILE A 97 10.66 22.14 -7.81
N ASP A 98 10.52 23.26 -7.12
CA ASP A 98 11.10 23.46 -5.81
C ASP A 98 10.02 23.26 -4.74
N LEU A 99 10.20 22.22 -3.91
CA LEU A 99 9.37 21.96 -2.76
C LEU A 99 9.97 22.65 -1.54
N LEU A 100 9.27 23.66 -1.04
CA LEU A 100 9.71 24.45 0.10
C LEU A 100 9.15 23.85 1.40
N ILE A 101 9.84 24.13 2.53
CA ILE A 101 9.29 23.86 3.85
C ILE A 101 8.08 24.76 4.08
N ASP A 102 7.09 24.25 4.80
CA ASP A 102 5.95 25.06 5.25
C ASP A 102 6.46 26.12 6.25
N PRO A 103 6.24 27.42 6.00
CA PRO A 103 6.70 28.47 6.91
C PRO A 103 6.16 28.35 8.34
N LEU A 104 5.00 27.72 8.54
CA LEU A 104 4.47 27.50 9.89
C LEU A 104 5.25 26.40 10.61
N VAL A 105 5.64 25.34 9.91
CA VAL A 105 6.46 24.25 10.47
C VAL A 105 7.86 24.76 10.80
N GLU A 106 8.44 25.57 9.93
CA GLU A 106 9.74 26.20 10.15
C GLU A 106 9.71 27.16 11.37
N ALA A 107 8.62 27.92 11.52
CA ALA A 107 8.42 28.83 12.67
C ALA A 107 8.30 28.09 14.01
N GLU A 108 7.88 26.83 14.02
CA GLU A 108 7.87 25.96 15.19
C GLU A 108 9.26 25.36 15.51
N GLY A 109 10.28 25.68 14.72
CA GLY A 109 11.66 25.25 14.92
C GLY A 109 11.97 23.88 14.28
N ILE A 110 11.10 23.35 13.45
CA ILE A 110 11.32 22.09 12.73
C ILE A 110 12.12 22.41 11.47
N GLY A 111 13.31 21.82 11.38
CA GLY A 111 14.22 21.99 10.24
C GLY A 111 14.08 20.92 9.16
N ILE A 112 14.85 21.09 8.08
CA ILE A 112 14.89 20.12 6.99
C ILE A 112 15.40 18.76 7.48
N ASP A 113 16.38 18.75 8.40
CA ASP A 113 16.94 17.50 8.94
C ASP A 113 15.90 16.70 9.72
N ASP A 114 14.98 17.37 10.44
CA ASP A 114 13.88 16.71 11.14
C ASP A 114 12.89 16.07 10.15
N LEU A 115 12.61 16.76 9.02
CA LEU A 115 11.74 16.25 7.97
C LEU A 115 12.39 15.08 7.20
N ILE A 116 13.71 15.08 7.05
CA ILE A 116 14.46 13.94 6.51
C ILE A 116 14.33 12.75 7.45
N ALA A 117 14.58 12.94 8.74
CA ALA A 117 14.46 11.88 9.73
C ALA A 117 13.04 11.30 9.80
N GLN A 118 12.02 12.17 9.73
CA GLN A 118 10.61 11.74 9.65
C GLN A 118 10.33 10.94 8.38
N HIS A 119 10.83 11.38 7.23
CA HIS A 119 10.68 10.67 5.96
C HIS A 119 11.30 9.27 6.03
N GLU A 120 12.52 9.14 6.54
CA GLU A 120 13.22 7.86 6.70
C GLU A 120 12.48 6.92 7.66
N PHE A 121 11.97 7.45 8.77
CA PHE A 121 11.16 6.68 9.70
C PHE A 121 9.89 6.16 9.03
N ASN A 122 9.16 7.04 8.34
CA ASN A 122 7.92 6.68 7.64
C ASN A 122 8.18 5.67 6.50
N TRP A 123 9.35 5.76 5.84
CA TRP A 123 9.76 4.78 4.84
C TRP A 123 9.94 3.40 5.45
N LYS A 124 10.67 3.30 6.58
CA LYS A 124 10.83 2.04 7.32
C LYS A 124 9.49 1.46 7.76
N MET A 125 8.56 2.30 8.21
CA MET A 125 7.21 1.84 8.59
C MET A 125 6.44 1.30 7.38
N ALA A 126 6.58 1.94 6.21
CA ALA A 126 5.98 1.45 4.97
C ALA A 126 6.55 0.08 4.55
N GLU A 127 7.86 -0.10 4.64
CA GLU A 127 8.54 -1.38 4.36
C GLU A 127 8.05 -2.48 5.31
N LEU A 128 8.08 -2.24 6.61
CA LEU A 128 7.58 -3.20 7.61
C LEU A 128 6.11 -3.57 7.39
N SER A 129 5.29 -2.58 7.01
CA SER A 129 3.88 -2.82 6.68
C SER A 129 3.72 -3.69 5.43
N ALA A 130 4.57 -3.50 4.41
CA ALA A 130 4.56 -4.33 3.20
C ALA A 130 4.99 -5.77 3.52
N GLU A 131 6.05 -5.96 4.30
CA GLU A 131 6.52 -7.28 4.73
C GLU A 131 5.46 -8.01 5.56
N ALA A 132 4.81 -7.33 6.52
CA ALA A 132 3.77 -7.92 7.34
C ALA A 132 2.56 -8.35 6.50
N ARG A 133 2.16 -7.56 5.50
CA ARG A 133 1.08 -7.94 4.57
C ARG A 133 1.47 -9.16 3.74
N ALA A 134 2.70 -9.20 3.22
CA ALA A 134 3.20 -10.33 2.46
C ALA A 134 3.23 -11.63 3.30
N LEU A 135 3.59 -11.53 4.58
CA LEU A 135 3.51 -12.66 5.51
C LEU A 135 2.07 -13.10 5.74
N THR A 136 1.17 -12.14 5.94
CA THR A 136 -0.27 -12.42 6.13
C THR A 136 -0.86 -13.18 4.94
N SER A 137 -0.57 -12.75 3.72
CA SER A 137 -1.04 -13.45 2.52
C SER A 137 -0.45 -14.85 2.40
N LYS A 138 0.84 -15.02 2.73
CA LYS A 138 1.45 -16.36 2.74
C LYS A 138 0.76 -17.28 3.75
N VAL A 139 0.46 -16.79 4.96
CA VAL A 139 -0.26 -17.57 5.98
C VAL A 139 -1.67 -17.94 5.49
N LYS A 140 -2.38 -16.98 4.88
CA LYS A 140 -3.71 -17.26 4.30
C LYS A 140 -3.65 -18.31 3.19
N ALA A 141 -2.69 -18.21 2.29
CA ALA A 141 -2.50 -19.21 1.24
C ALA A 141 -2.14 -20.60 1.78
N LEU A 142 -1.40 -20.67 2.88
CA LEU A 142 -1.12 -21.94 3.55
C LEU A 142 -2.39 -22.52 4.18
N LEU A 143 -3.22 -21.69 4.83
CA LEU A 143 -4.49 -22.11 5.42
C LEU A 143 -5.46 -22.69 4.40
N GLU A 144 -5.52 -22.11 3.19
CA GLU A 144 -6.34 -22.63 2.10
C GLU A 144 -5.89 -24.01 1.60
N ASN A 145 -4.60 -24.33 1.76
CA ASN A 145 -4.01 -25.61 1.32
C ASN A 145 -3.95 -26.68 2.45
N VAL A 146 -4.29 -26.31 3.69
CA VAL A 146 -4.39 -27.29 4.79
C VAL A 146 -5.69 -28.08 4.65
N PRO A 147 -5.65 -29.43 4.59
CA PRO A 147 -6.87 -30.24 4.53
C PRO A 147 -7.77 -29.97 5.74
N SER A 148 -9.06 -29.84 5.52
CA SER A 148 -10.02 -29.64 6.62
C SER A 148 -9.94 -30.80 7.60
N GLU A 149 -10.23 -30.53 8.90
CA GLU A 149 -10.29 -31.60 9.92
C GLU A 149 -11.21 -32.77 9.52
N ALA A 150 -12.27 -32.52 8.73
CA ALA A 150 -13.16 -33.53 8.21
C ALA A 150 -12.43 -34.48 7.24
N GLU A 151 -11.59 -33.96 6.35
CA GLU A 151 -10.81 -34.76 5.40
C GLU A 151 -9.70 -35.56 6.09
N ILE A 152 -9.10 -35.00 7.16
CA ILE A 152 -8.11 -35.70 7.98
C ILE A 152 -8.76 -36.86 8.75
N LYS A 153 -9.96 -36.65 9.32
CA LYS A 153 -10.74 -37.70 10.01
C LYS A 153 -11.20 -38.79 9.05
N GLU A 154 -11.55 -38.45 7.83
CA GLU A 154 -11.99 -39.45 6.82
C GLU A 154 -10.83 -40.31 6.34
N LYS A 155 -9.65 -39.75 6.14
CA LYS A 155 -8.41 -40.52 5.83
C LYS A 155 -7.94 -41.35 7.02
N GLY A 156 -8.00 -40.83 8.24
CA GLY A 156 -7.61 -41.53 9.49
C GLY A 156 -8.52 -42.72 9.82
N ASN A 157 -9.78 -42.74 9.39
CA ASN A 157 -10.71 -43.83 9.63
C ASN A 157 -10.44 -45.07 8.74
N ARG A 158 -9.63 -44.92 7.68
CA ARG A 158 -9.17 -46.06 6.83
C ARG A 158 -7.95 -46.80 7.40
N ASP A 159 -7.22 -46.20 8.35
CA ASP A 159 -5.95 -46.72 8.88
C ASP A 159 -6.00 -46.90 10.40
N ARG A 160 -7.04 -47.64 10.91
CA ARG A 160 -7.33 -47.86 12.33
C ARG A 160 -6.24 -48.63 13.12
N ARG A 161 -5.04 -48.84 12.56
CA ARG A 161 -3.97 -49.61 13.21
C ARG A 161 -2.74 -48.81 13.61
N ARG A 162 -2.68 -47.52 13.37
CA ARG A 162 -1.59 -46.69 13.89
C ARG A 162 -2.15 -45.69 14.91
N ARG A 163 -1.71 -45.84 16.15
CA ARG A 163 -1.90 -44.86 17.22
C ARG A 163 -1.30 -43.53 16.72
N LEU A 164 -2.15 -42.60 16.33
CA LEU A 164 -1.75 -41.21 16.01
C LEU A 164 -1.19 -40.58 17.29
N PRO A 165 -0.07 -39.85 17.26
CA PRO A 165 0.35 -39.02 18.38
C PRO A 165 -0.75 -38.04 18.73
N ASP A 166 -0.88 -37.73 20.01
CA ASP A 166 -1.80 -36.75 20.56
C ASP A 166 -1.44 -35.37 19.97
N VAL A 167 -2.14 -34.94 18.92
CA VAL A 167 -1.92 -33.65 18.25
C VAL A 167 -2.78 -32.64 19.00
N SER A 168 -2.26 -32.14 20.12
CA SER A 168 -2.91 -31.07 20.89
C SER A 168 -2.92 -29.72 20.17
N ASN A 169 -2.15 -29.55 19.09
CA ASN A 169 -2.18 -28.38 18.22
C ASN A 169 -2.30 -28.82 16.75
N SER A 170 -3.43 -28.51 16.14
CA SER A 170 -3.57 -28.66 14.69
C SER A 170 -2.70 -27.61 13.98
N PRO A 171 -2.03 -27.95 12.86
CA PRO A 171 -1.34 -26.93 12.05
C PRO A 171 -2.21 -25.74 11.69
N THR A 172 -3.52 -25.96 11.55
CA THR A 172 -4.53 -24.93 11.32
C THR A 172 -4.64 -23.96 12.49
N ASP A 173 -4.60 -24.48 13.74
CA ASP A 173 -4.69 -23.66 14.94
C ASP A 173 -3.47 -22.76 15.10
N GLU A 174 -2.27 -23.29 14.83
CA GLU A 174 -1.03 -22.50 14.85
C GLU A 174 -1.05 -21.40 13.81
N LEU A 175 -1.48 -21.69 12.57
CA LEU A 175 -1.58 -20.70 11.51
C LEU A 175 -2.64 -19.62 11.82
N ASN A 176 -3.78 -20.01 12.38
CA ASN A 176 -4.83 -19.08 12.81
C ASN A 176 -4.34 -18.19 13.97
N TYR A 177 -3.56 -18.74 14.89
CA TYR A 177 -2.94 -17.96 15.96
C TYR A 177 -1.99 -16.91 15.39
N VAL A 178 -1.09 -17.28 14.47
CA VAL A 178 -0.18 -16.33 13.81
C VAL A 178 -0.98 -15.25 13.07
N LEU A 179 -2.03 -15.62 12.34
CA LEU A 179 -2.88 -14.68 11.63
C LEU A 179 -3.55 -13.69 12.58
N SER A 180 -4.04 -14.16 13.73
CA SER A 180 -4.65 -13.30 14.76
C SER A 180 -3.69 -12.29 15.37
N GLN A 181 -2.39 -12.56 15.36
CA GLN A 181 -1.36 -11.60 15.82
C GLN A 181 -1.03 -10.53 14.76
N LEU A 182 -1.26 -10.83 13.49
CA LEU A 182 -0.96 -9.93 12.38
C LEU A 182 -2.13 -9.00 12.05
N GLU A 183 -3.34 -9.52 12.04
CA GLU A 183 -4.56 -8.79 11.66
C GLU A 183 -5.48 -8.57 12.87
N THR A 184 -6.09 -7.38 12.92
CA THR A 184 -7.13 -7.07 13.91
C THR A 184 -8.43 -7.74 13.49
N ASP A 185 -9.03 -8.51 14.39
CA ASP A 185 -10.36 -9.06 14.19
C ASP A 185 -11.40 -7.95 14.30
N ASN A 186 -12.07 -7.65 13.18
CA ASN A 186 -13.11 -6.64 13.11
C ASN A 186 -14.50 -7.14 13.57
N SER A 187 -14.59 -8.36 14.05
CA SER A 187 -15.85 -8.92 14.61
C SER A 187 -16.17 -8.36 15.98
N ASP A 188 -15.18 -7.86 16.72
CA ASP A 188 -15.34 -7.22 18.02
C ASP A 188 -15.51 -5.70 17.88
N SER A 189 -16.33 -5.11 18.76
CA SER A 189 -16.58 -3.66 18.78
C SER A 189 -15.33 -2.84 19.14
N TYR A 190 -14.40 -3.41 19.90
CA TYR A 190 -13.14 -2.80 20.31
C TYR A 190 -12.00 -3.83 20.28
N PRO A 191 -11.59 -4.30 19.09
CA PRO A 191 -10.51 -5.27 19.00
C PRO A 191 -9.19 -4.65 19.45
N PRO A 192 -8.31 -5.42 20.13
CA PRO A 192 -6.98 -4.93 20.45
C PRO A 192 -6.20 -4.65 19.15
N PRO A 193 -5.41 -3.56 19.09
CA PRO A 193 -4.64 -3.23 17.89
C PRO A 193 -3.56 -4.29 17.67
N MET A 194 -3.63 -4.98 16.53
CA MET A 194 -2.64 -5.96 16.12
C MET A 194 -1.53 -5.31 15.29
N LEU A 195 -0.49 -6.07 14.92
CA LEU A 195 0.74 -5.57 14.33
C LEU A 195 0.51 -4.62 13.14
N LEU A 196 -0.32 -5.00 12.19
CA LEU A 196 -0.60 -4.17 11.01
C LEU A 196 -1.30 -2.85 11.36
N SER A 197 -2.20 -2.86 12.33
CA SER A 197 -2.88 -1.65 12.81
C SER A 197 -1.92 -0.73 13.55
N GLN A 198 -1.01 -1.29 14.36
CA GLN A 198 0.00 -0.52 15.09
C GLN A 198 1.00 0.13 14.14
N ILE A 199 1.49 -0.60 13.13
CA ILE A 199 2.40 -0.06 12.10
C ILE A 199 1.70 1.08 11.33
N GLY A 200 0.43 0.89 10.95
CA GLY A 200 -0.35 1.91 10.26
C GLY A 200 -0.53 3.19 11.08
N TYR A 201 -0.69 3.08 12.40
CA TYR A 201 -0.80 4.24 13.30
C TYR A 201 0.52 5.01 13.43
N LEU A 202 1.65 4.30 13.51
CA LEU A 202 2.98 4.92 13.65
C LEU A 202 3.46 5.60 12.35
N GLY A 203 2.95 5.18 11.18
CA GLY A 203 3.34 5.71 9.88
C GLY A 203 2.38 6.77 9.29
N SER A 204 1.37 7.20 10.03
CA SER A 204 0.39 8.20 9.61
C SER A 204 0.78 9.61 10.01
#